data_3fd68360ca486578e5a1203b9160e1f4
#
_entry.id   3fd68360ca486578e5a1203b9160e1f4
#
_cell.length_a   1.000
_cell.length_b   1.000
_cell.length_c   1.000
_cell.angle_alpha   90.00
_cell.angle_beta   90.00
_cell.angle_gamma   90.00
#
_symmetry.space_group_name_H-M   'P 1'
#
loop_
_entity.id
_entity.type
_entity.pdbx_description
1 polymer ?
#
loop_
_entity_poly.entity_id
_entity_poly.type
_entity_poly.pdbx_seq_one_letter_code
_entity_poly.pdbx_strand_id
1 'polypeptide(L)'
;MVRKNKAFLNISCETYNKIKELNKFIESKDWESKRVKNDTELIEKINKLEIISEYTTISVVYIVKNERDYIIKSLLSILDLADEIIIVDTGSEDNTLDLIKKMCDKKIKIFTFNWCDDFSKARNFANAKATCDWIMILDADEIVRKNDNLKFYLTYLRIFDDFENTAFNFKVIRDEEVYKTSKLIRNTNTLTYKGRVHETFFSLNNSVSYANLNVEVLGIRRGSQKKTNYYNKLLLKTIIDFPKEGRWYYLYL
;
A
#
# COMPACT_ATOMS: atom_id res chain seq x y z
N MET A 1 -21.48 -44.20 -5.60
CA MET A 1 -20.50 -44.04 -6.70
C MET A 1 -20.49 -42.58 -7.09
N VAL A 2 -19.58 -41.79 -6.50
CA VAL A 2 -19.48 -40.37 -6.75
C VAL A 2 -18.66 -40.19 -8.04
N ARG A 3 -19.29 -39.68 -9.09
CA ARG A 3 -18.57 -39.20 -10.30
C ARG A 3 -17.68 -38.04 -9.86
N LYS A 4 -16.40 -38.31 -9.63
CA LYS A 4 -15.37 -37.28 -9.50
C LYS A 4 -15.35 -36.48 -10.81
N ASN A 5 -15.75 -35.23 -10.76
CA ASN A 5 -15.75 -34.30 -11.88
C ASN A 5 -14.34 -34.22 -12.46
N LYS A 6 -14.21 -34.49 -13.76
CA LYS A 6 -12.96 -34.39 -14.54
C LYS A 6 -12.30 -32.99 -14.52
N ALA A 7 -12.99 -31.98 -14.02
CA ALA A 7 -12.47 -30.61 -13.85
C ALA A 7 -11.34 -30.49 -12.81
N PHE A 8 -11.20 -31.45 -11.89
CA PHE A 8 -10.14 -31.47 -10.88
C PHE A 8 -8.74 -31.84 -11.41
N LEU A 9 -8.64 -32.30 -12.64
CA LEU A 9 -7.39 -32.91 -13.16
C LEU A 9 -6.37 -31.94 -13.75
N ASN A 10 -6.71 -30.63 -13.90
CA ASN A 10 -5.81 -29.66 -14.54
C ASN A 10 -5.33 -28.51 -13.62
N ILE A 11 -5.66 -28.52 -12.34
CA ILE A 11 -5.20 -27.49 -11.41
C ILE A 11 -3.87 -27.93 -10.81
N SER A 12 -2.84 -27.09 -10.94
CA SER A 12 -1.59 -27.37 -10.25
C SER A 12 -1.83 -27.38 -8.75
N CYS A 13 -1.33 -28.38 -8.05
CA CYS A 13 -1.43 -28.51 -6.59
C CYS A 13 -0.85 -27.26 -5.89
N GLU A 14 0.08 -26.59 -6.54
CA GLU A 14 0.70 -25.35 -6.09
C GLU A 14 -0.28 -24.17 -6.10
N THR A 15 -1.01 -23.93 -7.19
CA THR A 15 -2.01 -22.85 -7.29
C THR A 15 -3.12 -23.03 -6.27
N TYR A 16 -3.61 -24.26 -6.10
CA TYR A 16 -4.62 -24.61 -5.09
C TYR A 16 -4.15 -24.28 -3.66
N ASN A 17 -2.92 -24.65 -3.32
CA ASN A 17 -2.35 -24.36 -2.00
C ASN A 17 -2.13 -22.86 -1.79
N LYS A 18 -1.65 -22.13 -2.79
CA LYS A 18 -1.49 -20.66 -2.72
C LYS A 18 -2.82 -19.95 -2.46
N ILE A 19 -3.93 -20.40 -3.06
CA ILE A 19 -5.24 -19.80 -2.82
C ILE A 19 -5.78 -20.15 -1.44
N LYS A 20 -5.53 -21.36 -0.92
CA LYS A 20 -5.86 -21.66 0.48
C LYS A 20 -5.14 -20.77 1.47
N GLU A 21 -3.90 -20.42 1.18
CA GLU A 21 -3.12 -19.50 2.00
C GLU A 21 -3.58 -18.04 1.88
N LEU A 22 -4.20 -17.65 0.77
CA LEU A 22 -4.79 -16.33 0.59
C LEU A 22 -5.80 -16.00 1.71
N ASN A 23 -6.58 -16.97 2.16
CA ASN A 23 -7.51 -16.79 3.27
C ASN A 23 -6.83 -16.45 4.61
N LYS A 24 -5.54 -16.81 4.76
CA LYS A 24 -4.71 -16.43 5.90
C LYS A 24 -3.99 -15.11 5.67
N PHE A 25 -3.84 -14.72 4.41
CA PHE A 25 -3.17 -13.49 4.00
C PHE A 25 -4.03 -12.25 4.20
N ILE A 26 -5.36 -12.41 4.05
CA ILE A 26 -6.32 -11.32 4.21
C ILE A 26 -7.09 -11.49 5.52
N GLU A 27 -6.92 -10.53 6.42
CA GLU A 27 -7.65 -10.45 7.68
C GLU A 27 -8.67 -9.31 7.59
N SER A 28 -9.93 -9.62 7.29
CA SER A 28 -11.02 -8.66 7.44
C SER A 28 -12.36 -9.37 7.61
N LYS A 29 -13.30 -8.74 8.33
CA LYS A 29 -14.66 -9.26 8.48
C LYS A 29 -15.39 -9.33 7.14
N ASP A 30 -15.17 -8.36 6.27
CA ASP A 30 -15.79 -8.31 4.94
C ASP A 30 -15.25 -9.40 4.01
N TRP A 31 -13.99 -9.83 4.22
CA TRP A 31 -13.40 -10.94 3.47
C TRP A 31 -14.06 -12.27 3.76
N GLU A 32 -14.56 -12.51 4.98
CA GLU A 32 -15.27 -13.76 5.31
C GLU A 32 -16.51 -13.96 4.45
N SER A 33 -17.21 -12.87 4.08
CA SER A 33 -18.36 -12.93 3.17
C SER A 33 -17.94 -13.16 1.71
N LYS A 34 -16.71 -12.81 1.33
CA LYS A 34 -16.13 -12.90 -0.02
C LYS A 34 -15.27 -14.15 -0.22
N ARG A 35 -15.01 -14.92 0.85
CA ARG A 35 -14.30 -16.19 0.75
C ARG A 35 -15.00 -17.11 -0.24
N VAL A 36 -14.20 -17.84 -0.98
CA VAL A 36 -14.68 -18.91 -1.85
C VAL A 36 -15.49 -19.91 -1.03
N LYS A 37 -16.77 -20.04 -1.35
CA LYS A 37 -17.73 -20.80 -0.54
C LYS A 37 -17.78 -22.29 -0.90
N ASN A 38 -17.29 -22.64 -2.08
CA ASN A 38 -17.32 -24.02 -2.56
C ASN A 38 -16.21 -24.28 -3.61
N ASP A 39 -15.94 -25.55 -3.84
CA ASP A 39 -14.89 -25.98 -4.76
C ASP A 39 -15.13 -25.56 -6.22
N THR A 40 -16.38 -25.41 -6.66
CA THR A 40 -16.72 -24.98 -8.03
C THR A 40 -16.30 -23.54 -8.26
N GLU A 41 -16.65 -22.63 -7.36
CA GLU A 41 -16.23 -21.22 -7.42
C GLU A 41 -14.71 -21.09 -7.34
N LEU A 42 -14.05 -21.90 -6.50
CA LEU A 42 -12.60 -21.93 -6.39
C LEU A 42 -11.95 -22.33 -7.73
N ILE A 43 -12.48 -23.35 -8.40
CA ILE A 43 -12.00 -23.83 -9.69
C ILE A 43 -12.15 -22.76 -10.77
N GLU A 44 -13.30 -22.08 -10.83
CA GLU A 44 -13.53 -20.99 -11.79
C GLU A 44 -12.53 -19.86 -11.59
N LYS A 45 -12.24 -19.49 -10.34
CA LYS A 45 -11.25 -18.45 -10.01
C LYS A 45 -9.83 -18.87 -10.35
N ILE A 46 -9.47 -20.14 -10.09
CA ILE A 46 -8.17 -20.71 -10.46
C ILE A 46 -7.99 -20.70 -11.98
N ASN A 47 -8.99 -21.17 -12.72
CA ASN A 47 -8.93 -21.18 -14.20
C ASN A 47 -8.75 -19.78 -14.78
N LYS A 48 -9.40 -18.75 -14.18
CA LYS A 48 -9.17 -17.36 -14.57
C LYS A 48 -7.73 -16.91 -14.31
N LEU A 49 -7.13 -17.33 -13.19
CA LEU A 49 -5.74 -17.01 -12.85
C LEU A 49 -4.73 -17.69 -13.78
N GLU A 50 -4.97 -18.94 -14.16
CA GLU A 50 -4.09 -19.71 -15.06
C GLU A 50 -4.11 -19.18 -16.50
N ILE A 51 -5.20 -18.52 -16.91
CA ILE A 51 -5.32 -17.83 -18.21
C ILE A 51 -4.58 -16.48 -18.21
N ILE A 52 -4.34 -15.88 -17.01
CA ILE A 52 -3.63 -14.61 -16.90
C ILE A 52 -2.14 -14.86 -17.11
N SER A 53 -1.64 -14.47 -18.28
CA SER A 53 -0.23 -14.60 -18.67
C SER A 53 0.71 -13.65 -17.91
N GLU A 54 0.17 -12.62 -17.25
CA GLU A 54 0.96 -11.59 -16.60
C GLU A 54 0.49 -11.32 -15.16
N TYR A 55 1.43 -11.29 -14.22
CA TYR A 55 1.16 -10.83 -12.87
C TYR A 55 0.79 -9.34 -12.87
N THR A 56 0.00 -8.97 -11.87
CA THR A 56 -0.31 -7.56 -11.58
C THR A 56 0.96 -6.75 -11.35
N THR A 57 0.90 -5.46 -11.67
CA THR A 57 2.01 -4.52 -11.52
C THR A 57 1.84 -3.63 -10.30
N ILE A 58 2.96 -3.18 -9.71
CA ILE A 58 3.00 -2.41 -8.48
C ILE A 58 3.87 -1.17 -8.66
N SER A 59 3.27 0.02 -8.51
CA SER A 59 4.00 1.27 -8.28
C SER A 59 4.25 1.45 -6.79
N VAL A 60 5.50 1.56 -6.36
CA VAL A 60 5.85 1.92 -4.99
C VAL A 60 6.11 3.41 -4.93
N VAL A 61 5.40 4.11 -4.03
CA VAL A 61 5.34 5.57 -4.00
C VAL A 61 5.89 6.10 -2.70
N TYR A 62 6.80 7.06 -2.80
CA TYR A 62 7.43 7.75 -1.67
C TYR A 62 7.25 9.26 -1.76
N ILE A 63 7.06 9.91 -0.62
CA ILE A 63 7.33 11.33 -0.43
C ILE A 63 8.56 11.46 0.48
N VAL A 64 9.56 12.23 0.08
CA VAL A 64 10.84 12.29 0.78
C VAL A 64 11.24 13.73 1.09
N LYS A 65 11.93 13.91 2.23
CA LYS A 65 12.65 15.14 2.59
C LYS A 65 13.77 14.83 3.57
N ASN A 66 15.04 14.97 3.15
CA ASN A 66 16.22 14.74 3.98
C ASN A 66 16.27 13.32 4.58
N GLU A 67 16.23 12.30 3.70
CA GLU A 67 16.11 10.88 4.05
C GLU A 67 17.38 10.06 3.71
N ARG A 68 18.54 10.70 3.56
CA ARG A 68 19.82 10.09 3.13
C ARG A 68 20.21 8.84 3.94
N ASP A 69 19.86 8.80 5.23
CA ASP A 69 20.29 7.72 6.14
C ASP A 69 19.43 6.46 6.01
N TYR A 70 18.24 6.58 5.41
CA TYR A 70 17.23 5.52 5.40
C TYR A 70 16.81 5.07 4.01
N ILE A 71 16.67 6.00 3.05
CA ILE A 71 16.01 5.78 1.77
C ILE A 71 16.59 4.59 0.98
N ILE A 72 17.91 4.41 0.98
CA ILE A 72 18.54 3.33 0.21
C ILE A 72 18.13 1.96 0.74
N LYS A 73 18.06 1.79 2.07
CA LYS A 73 17.63 0.51 2.67
C LYS A 73 16.17 0.21 2.34
N SER A 74 15.31 1.23 2.36
CA SER A 74 13.92 1.10 1.97
C SER A 74 13.79 0.68 0.50
N LEU A 75 14.45 1.39 -0.42
CA LEU A 75 14.44 1.10 -1.85
C LEU A 75 14.94 -0.32 -2.16
N LEU A 76 16.04 -0.76 -1.55
CA LEU A 76 16.58 -2.11 -1.73
C LEU A 76 15.57 -3.20 -1.31
N SER A 77 14.72 -2.93 -0.32
CA SER A 77 13.73 -3.91 0.17
C SER A 77 12.59 -4.17 -0.82
N ILE A 78 12.39 -3.27 -1.80
CA ILE A 78 11.25 -3.34 -2.72
C ILE A 78 11.67 -3.47 -4.20
N LEU A 79 12.96 -3.45 -4.53
CA LEU A 79 13.41 -3.48 -5.92
C LEU A 79 12.90 -4.69 -6.72
N ASP A 80 12.87 -5.86 -6.10
CA ASP A 80 12.38 -7.08 -6.75
C ASP A 80 10.84 -7.10 -6.86
N LEU A 81 10.16 -6.39 -5.95
CA LEU A 81 8.71 -6.34 -5.89
C LEU A 81 8.12 -5.30 -6.84
N ALA A 82 8.74 -4.11 -6.89
CA ALA A 82 8.23 -2.97 -7.63
C ALA A 82 8.45 -3.12 -9.14
N ASP A 83 7.44 -2.75 -9.93
CA ASP A 83 7.57 -2.55 -11.37
C ASP A 83 7.88 -1.08 -11.70
N GLU A 84 7.47 -0.18 -10.81
CA GLU A 84 7.71 1.26 -10.86
C GLU A 84 7.96 1.81 -9.46
N ILE A 85 8.86 2.78 -9.32
CA ILE A 85 9.15 3.46 -8.07
C ILE A 85 9.05 4.96 -8.29
N ILE A 86 8.08 5.60 -7.63
CA ILE A 86 7.83 7.03 -7.70
C ILE A 86 8.40 7.70 -6.45
N ILE A 87 9.37 8.57 -6.65
CA ILE A 87 9.95 9.39 -5.58
C ILE A 87 9.50 10.83 -5.77
N VAL A 88 8.79 11.37 -4.80
CA VAL A 88 8.42 12.79 -4.78
C VAL A 88 9.21 13.49 -3.71
N ASP A 89 10.17 14.29 -4.15
CA ASP A 89 10.98 15.14 -3.26
C ASP A 89 10.22 16.41 -2.89
N THR A 90 10.14 16.68 -1.60
CA THR A 90 9.45 17.86 -1.05
C THR A 90 10.43 18.95 -0.57
N GLY A 91 11.63 18.96 -1.13
CA GLY A 91 12.67 19.94 -0.87
C GLY A 91 13.78 19.40 0.04
N SER A 92 14.44 18.32 -0.36
CA SER A 92 15.64 17.82 0.29
C SER A 92 16.82 18.75 0.06
N GLU A 93 17.57 19.01 1.14
CA GLU A 93 18.78 19.83 1.16
C GLU A 93 20.04 19.01 1.46
N ASP A 94 19.84 17.71 1.75
CA ASP A 94 20.92 16.74 1.98
C ASP A 94 21.20 15.90 0.72
N ASN A 95 22.02 14.87 0.83
CA ASN A 95 22.40 14.01 -0.28
C ASN A 95 21.34 12.97 -0.67
N THR A 96 20.08 13.09 -0.21
CA THR A 96 19.00 12.12 -0.48
C THR A 96 18.86 11.83 -1.98
N LEU A 97 18.69 12.88 -2.79
CA LEU A 97 18.48 12.72 -4.24
C LEU A 97 19.71 12.17 -4.96
N ASP A 98 20.90 12.56 -4.54
CA ASP A 98 22.16 12.07 -5.14
C ASP A 98 22.35 10.57 -4.88
N LEU A 99 21.99 10.09 -3.68
CA LEU A 99 22.04 8.67 -3.35
C LEU A 99 21.04 7.86 -4.20
N ILE A 100 19.82 8.36 -4.35
CA ILE A 100 18.80 7.71 -5.18
C ILE A 100 19.25 7.64 -6.65
N LYS A 101 19.76 8.74 -7.21
CA LYS A 101 20.26 8.78 -8.60
C LYS A 101 21.43 7.83 -8.85
N LYS A 102 22.30 7.62 -7.84
CA LYS A 102 23.43 6.69 -7.93
C LYS A 102 23.00 5.21 -8.02
N MET A 103 21.78 4.86 -7.64
CA MET A 103 21.25 3.50 -7.84
C MET A 103 21.12 3.15 -9.32
N CYS A 104 20.96 4.14 -10.21
CA CYS A 104 20.85 3.98 -11.65
C CYS A 104 19.79 2.95 -12.09
N ASP A 105 18.74 2.74 -11.30
CA ASP A 105 17.67 1.82 -11.64
C ASP A 105 16.59 2.53 -12.46
N LYS A 106 16.27 1.97 -13.63
CA LYS A 106 15.30 2.53 -14.59
C LYS A 106 13.85 2.54 -14.08
N LYS A 107 13.54 1.77 -13.04
CA LYS A 107 12.22 1.77 -12.41
C LYS A 107 11.98 3.04 -11.60
N ILE A 108 13.04 3.73 -11.18
CA ILE A 108 12.98 4.91 -10.31
C ILE A 108 12.69 6.17 -11.13
N LYS A 109 11.59 6.83 -10.81
CA LYS A 109 11.17 8.11 -11.37
C LYS A 109 11.12 9.16 -10.26
N ILE A 110 11.83 10.27 -10.43
CA ILE A 110 11.95 11.33 -9.42
C ILE A 110 11.16 12.55 -9.88
N PHE A 111 10.32 13.07 -8.99
CA PHE A 111 9.52 14.29 -9.18
C PHE A 111 9.76 15.25 -8.02
N THR A 112 9.54 16.53 -8.25
CA THR A 112 9.60 17.56 -7.22
C THR A 112 8.19 18.06 -6.89
N PHE A 113 7.92 18.29 -5.61
CA PHE A 113 6.69 18.89 -5.13
C PHE A 113 7.02 20.05 -4.18
N ASN A 114 6.53 21.25 -4.49
CA ASN A 114 6.71 22.40 -3.62
C ASN A 114 5.90 22.20 -2.33
N TRP A 115 6.61 22.02 -1.22
CA TRP A 115 5.98 21.78 0.06
C TRP A 115 5.03 22.90 0.47
N CYS A 116 3.81 22.55 0.87
CA CYS A 116 2.73 23.49 1.19
C CYS A 116 2.05 23.18 2.54
N ASP A 117 2.78 22.60 3.49
CA ASP A 117 2.25 22.22 4.81
C ASP A 117 1.05 21.27 4.73
N ASP A 118 1.08 20.31 3.79
CA ASP A 118 -0.03 19.39 3.55
C ASP A 118 0.48 18.06 2.97
N PHE A 119 0.52 17.04 3.84
CA PHE A 119 0.94 15.70 3.43
C PHE A 119 -0.04 15.06 2.44
N SER A 120 -1.35 15.30 2.60
CA SER A 120 -2.34 14.71 1.67
C SER A 120 -2.14 15.18 0.24
N LYS A 121 -1.80 16.46 0.03
CA LYS A 121 -1.50 17.00 -1.29
C LYS A 121 -0.25 16.38 -1.90
N ALA A 122 0.83 16.23 -1.12
CA ALA A 122 2.05 15.60 -1.59
C ALA A 122 1.82 14.11 -1.94
N ARG A 123 1.08 13.35 -1.10
CA ARG A 123 0.73 11.95 -1.38
C ARG A 123 -0.19 11.82 -2.60
N ASN A 124 -1.20 12.67 -2.74
CA ASN A 124 -2.08 12.65 -3.91
C ASN A 124 -1.31 12.99 -5.19
N PHE A 125 -0.39 13.96 -5.15
CA PHE A 125 0.50 14.26 -6.26
C PHE A 125 1.37 13.05 -6.62
N ALA A 126 1.92 12.36 -5.62
CA ALA A 126 2.74 11.18 -5.82
C ALA A 126 1.92 10.00 -6.40
N ASN A 127 0.75 9.71 -5.84
CA ASN A 127 -0.14 8.66 -6.33
C ASN A 127 -0.58 8.91 -7.78
N ALA A 128 -0.82 10.17 -8.18
CA ALA A 128 -1.18 10.53 -9.54
C ALA A 128 -0.05 10.31 -10.57
N LYS A 129 1.19 10.02 -10.13
CA LYS A 129 2.31 9.64 -11.01
C LYS A 129 2.42 8.14 -11.23
N ALA A 130 1.74 7.34 -10.41
CA ALA A 130 1.74 5.88 -10.51
C ALA A 130 0.98 5.41 -11.75
N THR A 131 1.55 4.42 -12.47
CA THR A 131 0.98 3.89 -13.72
C THR A 131 0.62 2.41 -13.63
N CYS A 132 1.02 1.72 -12.56
CA CYS A 132 0.75 0.28 -12.35
C CYS A 132 -0.66 0.03 -11.79
N ASP A 133 -1.06 -1.25 -11.71
CA ASP A 133 -2.38 -1.69 -11.19
C ASP A 133 -2.60 -1.35 -9.72
N TRP A 134 -1.52 -1.40 -8.92
CA TRP A 134 -1.55 -1.17 -7.49
C TRP A 134 -0.58 -0.06 -7.10
N ILE A 135 -0.94 0.71 -6.10
CA ILE A 135 -0.10 1.74 -5.48
C ILE A 135 0.24 1.28 -4.07
N MET A 136 1.53 1.01 -3.82
CA MET A 136 2.07 0.76 -2.49
C MET A 136 2.72 2.04 -1.97
N ILE A 137 2.30 2.49 -0.79
CA ILE A 137 2.74 3.75 -0.19
C ILE A 137 3.71 3.42 0.95
N LEU A 138 4.94 3.90 0.85
CA LEU A 138 5.97 3.70 1.88
C LEU A 138 6.58 5.02 2.31
N ASP A 139 7.01 5.05 3.57
CA ASP A 139 7.87 6.12 4.08
C ASP A 139 9.35 5.72 3.87
N ALA A 140 10.24 6.70 3.72
CA ALA A 140 11.65 6.45 3.42
C ALA A 140 12.39 5.63 4.51
N ASP A 141 11.84 5.60 5.72
CA ASP A 141 12.36 4.86 6.88
C ASP A 141 11.65 3.52 7.10
N GLU A 142 10.99 2.98 6.08
CA GLU A 142 10.27 1.71 6.12
C GLU A 142 10.93 0.67 5.21
N ILE A 143 11.05 -0.56 5.72
CA ILE A 143 11.60 -1.73 5.02
C ILE A 143 10.51 -2.78 4.92
N VAL A 144 10.15 -3.17 3.71
CA VAL A 144 9.18 -4.26 3.48
C VAL A 144 9.89 -5.61 3.70
N ARG A 145 9.33 -6.47 4.55
CA ARG A 145 9.80 -7.85 4.65
C ARG A 145 9.40 -8.61 3.39
N LYS A 146 10.33 -9.38 2.87
CA LYS A 146 10.13 -10.16 1.65
C LYS A 146 8.89 -11.06 1.78
N ASN A 147 8.01 -10.99 0.77
CA ASN A 147 6.86 -11.86 0.61
C ASN A 147 6.77 -12.29 -0.87
N ASP A 148 7.30 -13.47 -1.16
CA ASP A 148 7.41 -14.00 -2.52
C ASP A 148 6.05 -14.21 -3.21
N ASN A 149 4.97 -14.32 -2.46
CA ASN A 149 3.63 -14.54 -2.98
C ASN A 149 2.80 -13.25 -3.11
N LEU A 150 3.33 -12.08 -2.73
CA LEU A 150 2.54 -10.84 -2.70
C LEU A 150 1.95 -10.51 -4.08
N LYS A 151 2.75 -10.55 -5.15
CA LYS A 151 2.23 -10.30 -6.52
C LYS A 151 1.15 -11.30 -6.93
N PHE A 152 1.31 -12.57 -6.58
CA PHE A 152 0.29 -13.58 -6.83
C PHE A 152 -1.02 -13.24 -6.12
N TYR A 153 -0.96 -12.87 -4.85
CA TYR A 153 -2.16 -12.50 -4.08
C TYR A 153 -2.83 -11.23 -4.62
N LEU A 154 -2.06 -10.24 -5.02
CA LEU A 154 -2.59 -9.01 -5.61
C LEU A 154 -3.19 -9.26 -6.99
N THR A 155 -2.62 -10.17 -7.79
CA THR A 155 -3.21 -10.61 -9.06
C THR A 155 -4.57 -11.27 -8.82
N TYR A 156 -4.65 -12.14 -7.81
CA TYR A 156 -5.91 -12.76 -7.40
C TYR A 156 -6.94 -11.70 -6.98
N LEU A 157 -6.56 -10.73 -6.13
CA LEU A 157 -7.44 -9.65 -5.69
C LEU A 157 -7.91 -8.75 -6.82
N ARG A 158 -7.09 -8.54 -7.87
CA ARG A 158 -7.47 -7.75 -9.04
C ARG A 158 -8.66 -8.33 -9.79
N ILE A 159 -8.85 -9.63 -9.76
CA ILE A 159 -9.98 -10.32 -10.41
C ILE A 159 -11.30 -10.01 -9.71
N PHE A 160 -11.25 -9.58 -8.45
CA PHE A 160 -12.42 -9.17 -7.69
C PHE A 160 -12.59 -7.66 -7.80
N ASP A 161 -13.54 -7.20 -8.58
CA ASP A 161 -13.84 -5.76 -8.80
C ASP A 161 -14.25 -5.00 -7.51
N ASP A 162 -14.49 -5.75 -6.43
CA ASP A 162 -15.01 -5.22 -5.16
C ASP A 162 -13.99 -4.44 -4.30
N PHE A 163 -12.75 -4.25 -4.75
CA PHE A 163 -11.69 -3.64 -3.93
C PHE A 163 -11.28 -2.23 -4.35
N GLU A 164 -12.01 -1.57 -5.26
CA GLU A 164 -11.67 -0.24 -5.75
C GLU A 164 -11.65 0.83 -4.64
N ASN A 165 -12.55 0.71 -3.65
CA ASN A 165 -12.63 1.61 -2.50
C ASN A 165 -12.01 1.00 -1.24
N THR A 166 -11.11 0.04 -1.36
CA THR A 166 -10.47 -0.62 -0.24
C THR A 166 -9.03 -0.17 -0.07
N ALA A 167 -8.71 0.31 1.13
CA ALA A 167 -7.35 0.54 1.57
C ALA A 167 -6.85 -0.66 2.38
N PHE A 168 -5.73 -1.23 1.96
CA PHE A 168 -5.16 -2.40 2.61
C PHE A 168 -4.09 -1.99 3.61
N ASN A 169 -4.27 -2.42 4.85
CA ASN A 169 -3.34 -2.19 5.94
C ASN A 169 -2.25 -3.26 5.96
N PHE A 170 -1.01 -2.82 6.18
CA PHE A 170 0.12 -3.67 6.51
C PHE A 170 0.41 -3.58 8.00
N LYS A 171 1.05 -4.60 8.53
CA LYS A 171 1.57 -4.65 9.89
C LYS A 171 2.90 -3.91 9.94
N VAL A 172 2.94 -2.75 10.60
CA VAL A 172 4.18 -1.99 10.82
C VAL A 172 4.73 -2.32 12.20
N ILE A 173 6.01 -2.66 12.24
CA ILE A 173 6.76 -2.96 13.45
C ILE A 173 7.81 -1.87 13.63
N ARG A 174 7.72 -1.10 14.71
CA ARG A 174 8.68 -0.04 15.02
C ARG A 174 9.08 -0.14 16.48
N ASP A 175 10.37 -0.41 16.72
CA ASP A 175 10.86 -0.78 18.05
C ASP A 175 10.04 -1.95 18.63
N GLU A 176 9.35 -1.79 19.75
CA GLU A 176 8.48 -2.79 20.37
C GLU A 176 7.00 -2.62 20.00
N GLU A 177 6.67 -1.54 19.28
CA GLU A 177 5.29 -1.25 18.90
C GLU A 177 4.91 -1.95 17.59
N VAL A 178 3.68 -2.47 17.58
CA VAL A 178 3.08 -3.11 16.41
C VAL A 178 1.74 -2.45 16.14
N TYR A 179 1.62 -1.85 14.96
CA TYR A 179 0.36 -1.22 14.54
C TYR A 179 0.05 -1.53 13.08
N LYS A 180 -1.19 -1.24 12.68
CA LYS A 180 -1.64 -1.42 11.29
C LYS A 180 -1.89 -0.06 10.65
N THR A 181 -1.38 0.12 9.43
CA THR A 181 -1.60 1.35 8.66
C THR A 181 -1.79 1.02 7.18
N SER A 182 -2.59 1.83 6.51
CA SER A 182 -2.90 1.63 5.09
C SER A 182 -1.69 1.93 4.22
N LYS A 183 -1.26 0.93 3.48
CA LYS A 183 -0.04 0.96 2.66
C LYS A 183 -0.28 0.57 1.20
N LEU A 184 -1.48 0.08 0.85
CA LEU A 184 -1.75 -0.40 -0.49
C LEU A 184 -3.17 -0.07 -0.92
N ILE A 185 -3.34 0.40 -2.16
CA ILE A 185 -4.63 0.66 -2.80
C ILE A 185 -4.61 0.22 -4.27
N ARG A 186 -5.80 0.00 -4.85
CA ARG A 186 -5.96 -0.11 -6.30
C ARG A 186 -5.70 1.25 -6.96
N ASN A 187 -5.05 1.26 -8.12
CA ASN A 187 -4.83 2.47 -8.92
C ASN A 187 -6.03 2.75 -9.83
N THR A 188 -7.15 3.15 -9.23
CA THR A 188 -8.42 3.43 -9.91
C THR A 188 -8.86 4.88 -9.79
N ASN A 189 -8.05 5.72 -9.13
CA ASN A 189 -8.38 7.12 -8.80
C ASN A 189 -9.63 7.30 -7.92
N THR A 190 -10.14 6.24 -7.31
CA THR A 190 -11.32 6.29 -6.42
C THR A 190 -10.97 6.75 -5.01
N LEU A 191 -9.74 6.47 -4.57
CA LEU A 191 -9.24 6.83 -3.25
C LEU A 191 -8.22 7.96 -3.32
N THR A 192 -8.42 8.99 -2.51
CA THR A 192 -7.50 10.11 -2.34
C THR A 192 -7.19 10.32 -0.87
N TYR A 193 -6.07 10.96 -0.56
CA TYR A 193 -5.75 11.37 0.80
C TYR A 193 -6.43 12.69 1.18
N LYS A 194 -6.82 12.79 2.46
CA LYS A 194 -7.40 13.99 3.07
C LYS A 194 -6.77 14.23 4.44
N GLY A 195 -6.53 15.50 4.78
CA GLY A 195 -5.91 15.94 6.03
C GLY A 195 -4.44 16.32 5.85
N ARG A 196 -4.04 17.47 6.42
CA ARG A 196 -2.68 18.00 6.29
C ARG A 196 -1.63 17.12 6.95
N VAL A 197 -2.02 16.46 8.04
CA VAL A 197 -1.23 15.48 8.80
C VAL A 197 -2.17 14.40 9.34
N HIS A 198 -1.64 13.22 9.64
CA HIS A 198 -2.44 12.05 9.98
C HIS A 198 -3.52 11.79 8.92
N GLU A 199 -3.13 11.98 7.68
CA GLU A 199 -3.98 11.87 6.51
C GLU A 199 -4.62 10.48 6.42
N THR A 200 -5.83 10.44 5.91
CA THR A 200 -6.60 9.22 5.73
C THR A 200 -7.14 9.14 4.30
N PHE A 201 -7.45 7.94 3.85
CA PHE A 201 -8.12 7.77 2.58
C PHE A 201 -9.55 8.26 2.64
N PHE A 202 -9.97 8.87 1.54
CA PHE A 202 -11.28 9.41 1.30
C PHE A 202 -11.75 9.02 -0.10
N SER A 203 -13.05 8.74 -0.25
CA SER A 203 -13.72 8.55 -1.53
C SER A 203 -14.91 9.49 -1.64
N LEU A 204 -15.10 10.10 -2.82
CA LEU A 204 -16.23 11.02 -3.05
C LEU A 204 -17.58 10.30 -3.10
N ASN A 205 -17.60 9.07 -3.59
CA ASN A 205 -18.83 8.38 -3.97
C ASN A 205 -19.21 7.23 -3.04
N ASN A 206 -18.28 6.73 -2.24
CA ASN A 206 -18.48 5.55 -1.40
C ASN A 206 -17.76 5.68 -0.07
N SER A 207 -18.14 4.86 0.90
CA SER A 207 -17.34 4.66 2.11
C SER A 207 -16.03 3.95 1.78
N VAL A 208 -14.93 4.33 2.44
CA VAL A 208 -13.67 3.62 2.34
C VAL A 208 -13.73 2.36 3.19
N SER A 209 -13.50 1.21 2.58
CA SER A 209 -13.33 -0.06 3.28
C SER A 209 -11.86 -0.27 3.65
N TYR A 210 -11.62 -0.99 4.75
CA TYR A 210 -10.27 -1.31 5.21
C TYR A 210 -10.13 -2.82 5.39
N ALA A 211 -9.08 -3.39 4.79
CA ALA A 211 -8.71 -4.78 4.97
C ALA A 211 -7.25 -4.89 5.44
N ASN A 212 -6.92 -5.92 6.19
CA ASN A 212 -5.55 -6.15 6.62
C ASN A 212 -4.91 -7.23 5.73
N LEU A 213 -3.72 -6.95 5.23
CA LEU A 213 -2.89 -7.96 4.57
C LEU A 213 -1.75 -8.37 5.52
N ASN A 214 -1.43 -9.66 5.51
CA ASN A 214 -0.31 -10.17 6.30
C ASN A 214 1.03 -9.84 5.60
N VAL A 215 1.32 -8.55 5.50
CA VAL A 215 2.59 -7.99 5.03
C VAL A 215 3.21 -7.21 6.16
N GLU A 216 4.48 -7.50 6.47
CA GLU A 216 5.23 -6.83 7.53
C GLU A 216 6.14 -5.76 6.96
N VAL A 217 6.13 -4.61 7.63
CA VAL A 217 6.99 -3.46 7.34
C VAL A 217 7.74 -3.09 8.62
N LEU A 218 9.04 -2.92 8.51
CA LEU A 218 9.89 -2.49 9.62
C LEU A 218 10.11 -0.99 9.53
N GLY A 219 9.69 -0.22 10.53
CA GLY A 219 10.06 1.17 10.69
C GLY A 219 11.40 1.30 11.42
N ILE A 220 12.37 1.99 10.81
CA ILE A 220 13.75 2.06 11.30
C ILE A 220 14.16 3.40 11.91
N ARG A 221 13.27 4.39 11.89
CA ARG A 221 13.49 5.71 12.50
C ARG A 221 12.70 5.85 13.80
N ARG A 222 13.35 6.42 14.80
CA ARG A 222 12.69 6.89 16.02
C ARG A 222 12.09 8.28 15.83
N GLY A 223 10.94 8.53 16.47
CA GLY A 223 10.31 9.84 16.49
C GLY A 223 11.20 10.92 17.12
N SER A 224 10.97 12.20 16.80
CA SER A 224 11.65 13.33 17.42
C SER A 224 10.64 14.36 17.93
N GLN A 225 10.94 14.99 19.06
CA GLN A 225 10.10 16.04 19.68
C GLN A 225 9.86 17.24 18.75
N LYS A 226 10.83 17.59 17.90
CA LYS A 226 10.68 18.69 16.93
C LYS A 226 9.58 18.42 15.89
N LYS A 227 9.42 17.15 15.48
CA LYS A 227 8.35 16.76 14.55
C LYS A 227 6.97 16.89 15.22
N THR A 228 6.83 16.56 16.48
CA THR A 228 5.56 16.62 17.22
C THR A 228 4.98 18.04 17.20
N ASN A 229 5.79 19.06 17.53
CA ASN A 229 5.32 20.46 17.54
C ASN A 229 4.87 20.95 16.14
N TYR A 230 5.58 20.53 15.10
CA TYR A 230 5.20 20.88 13.74
C TYR A 230 3.89 20.16 13.33
N TYR A 231 3.75 18.89 13.66
CA TYR A 231 2.54 18.11 13.35
C TYR A 231 1.32 18.66 14.09
N ASN A 232 1.45 19.09 15.35
CA ASN A 232 0.36 19.73 16.08
C ASN A 232 -0.13 21.02 15.40
N LYS A 233 0.78 21.83 14.83
CA LYS A 233 0.38 23.01 14.03
C LYS A 233 -0.38 22.61 12.75
N LEU A 234 0.05 21.57 12.06
CA LEU A 234 -0.66 21.06 10.88
C LEU A 234 -2.02 20.48 11.26
N LEU A 235 -2.10 19.80 12.40
CA LEU A 235 -3.35 19.22 12.90
C LEU A 235 -4.39 20.29 13.21
N LEU A 236 -3.99 21.40 13.86
CA LEU A 236 -4.87 22.55 14.04
C LEU A 236 -5.38 23.12 12.71
N LYS A 237 -4.49 23.27 11.71
CA LYS A 237 -4.91 23.71 10.38
C LYS A 237 -5.90 22.70 9.75
N THR A 238 -5.68 21.39 9.94
CA THR A 238 -6.58 20.34 9.45
C THR A 238 -7.97 20.43 10.09
N ILE A 239 -8.04 20.68 11.41
CA ILE A 239 -9.31 20.89 12.13
C ILE A 239 -10.08 22.09 11.56
N ILE A 240 -9.37 23.18 11.23
CA ILE A 240 -9.97 24.37 10.61
C ILE A 240 -10.51 24.05 9.22
N ASP A 241 -9.75 23.31 8.41
CA ASP A 241 -10.17 22.91 7.06
C ASP A 241 -11.37 21.95 7.07
N PHE A 242 -11.49 21.10 8.11
CA PHE A 242 -12.51 20.03 8.20
C PHE A 242 -13.21 20.02 9.56
N PRO A 243 -13.93 21.09 9.96
CA PRO A 243 -14.46 21.26 11.32
C PRO A 243 -15.55 20.26 11.73
N LYS A 244 -16.13 19.53 10.76
CA LYS A 244 -17.17 18.52 11.02
C LYS A 244 -16.62 17.12 11.23
N GLU A 245 -15.31 16.92 11.08
CA GLU A 245 -14.69 15.61 11.16
C GLU A 245 -13.98 15.42 12.50
N GLY A 246 -14.63 14.70 13.43
CA GLY A 246 -14.16 14.49 14.80
C GLY A 246 -12.81 13.77 14.94
N ARG A 247 -12.38 13.00 13.90
CA ARG A 247 -11.12 12.26 13.93
C ARG A 247 -9.92 13.13 14.33
N TRP A 248 -9.75 14.30 13.73
CA TRP A 248 -8.59 15.14 13.98
C TRP A 248 -8.63 15.84 15.34
N TYR A 249 -9.82 16.08 15.91
CA TYR A 249 -9.95 16.57 17.28
C TYR A 249 -9.41 15.54 18.29
N TYR A 250 -9.73 14.25 18.11
CA TYR A 250 -9.20 13.19 18.98
C TYR A 250 -7.68 13.04 18.89
N LEU A 251 -7.09 13.32 17.74
CA LEU A 251 -5.64 13.22 17.55
C LEU A 251 -4.90 14.44 18.15
N TYR A 252 -5.62 15.54 18.39
CA TYR A 252 -5.06 16.77 18.96
C TYR A 252 -5.10 16.78 20.50
N LEU A 253 -6.09 16.15 21.12
CA LEU A 253 -6.25 16.03 22.57
C LEU A 253 -5.25 15.04 23.17
#